data_cbdcf52378193cedfb48303cafe7b8ee
#
_entry.id   cbdcf52378193cedfb48303cafe7b8ee
#
_cell.length_a   1.000
_cell.length_b   1.000
_cell.length_c   1.000
_cell.angle_alpha   90.00
_cell.angle_beta   90.00
_cell.angle_gamma   90.00
#
_symmetry.space_group_name_H-M   'P 1'
#
loop_
_entity.id
_entity.type
_entity.pdbx_description
1 polymer ?
#
loop_
_entity_poly.entity_id
_entity_poly.type
_entity_poly.pdbx_seq_one_letter_code
_entity_poly.pdbx_strand_id
1 'polypeptide(L)'
;MTVLYLLEPESPGGEWAPFAGVRPIAELRAGIWRIRERWEAAAGVDVKVTWGSHAAGFSEGDEPPLRSLEPLDGPALVGASWFAPTGVPISPGHGVRRLVHRDETVGWVVPEGERWSGPHEKGPALEIDGLRLRGTFDLLTALDHLLSDDCADFLAAPGDPVPQGSLVLGDPANLVCLGATVEPGVVFDVRNGAVVVDQGSEIRNGSRLEGPAYVGPGTRVLGGFIRGSVFGPECRVRGEISSSVFFGFANKSHEGFIGHSVVGHWVNLGAGTTTSNLKNTYGQVRLEVDGERIETGRLNVGTLFGDHAKTAIGTMLPTGTVVSAGANVFGSVTPPKYIPPFAWGCTGGERMTEDGFLRIAERVMTRRAVAFSPERREALRRTFQRTIAR
;
A
#
# COMPACT_ATOMS: atom_id res chain seq x y z
N MET A 1 -28.67 5.93 -10.82
CA MET A 1 -27.21 5.74 -10.92
C MET A 1 -26.77 4.81 -9.80
N THR A 2 -25.96 3.80 -10.12
CA THR A 2 -25.39 2.90 -9.11
C THR A 2 -24.44 3.67 -8.20
N VAL A 3 -24.51 3.40 -6.89
CA VAL A 3 -23.65 4.02 -5.89
C VAL A 3 -22.72 2.94 -5.33
N LEU A 4 -21.44 3.22 -5.22
CA LEU A 4 -20.45 2.30 -4.67
C LEU A 4 -20.18 2.59 -3.18
N TYR A 5 -20.19 1.53 -2.39
CA TYR A 5 -19.82 1.51 -0.98
C TYR A 5 -18.72 0.48 -0.76
N LEU A 6 -17.82 0.71 0.17
CA LEU A 6 -16.86 -0.29 0.61
C LEU A 6 -17.12 -0.70 2.05
N LEU A 7 -16.91 -1.97 2.32
CA LEU A 7 -17.06 -2.56 3.65
C LEU A 7 -15.68 -2.95 4.18
N GLU A 8 -15.29 -2.40 5.31
CA GLU A 8 -14.10 -2.79 6.07
C GLU A 8 -14.40 -3.98 6.98
N PRO A 9 -13.40 -4.79 7.34
CA PRO A 9 -13.55 -5.74 8.43
C PRO A 9 -13.95 -5.00 9.72
N GLU A 10 -14.85 -5.58 10.50
CA GLU A 10 -15.31 -4.97 11.75
C GLU A 10 -14.15 -4.78 12.75
N SER A 11 -13.29 -5.78 12.87
CA SER A 11 -12.14 -5.77 13.77
C SER A 11 -10.93 -6.44 13.11
N PRO A 12 -10.19 -5.72 12.25
CA PRO A 12 -8.99 -6.27 11.64
C PRO A 12 -7.96 -6.62 12.72
N GLY A 13 -7.47 -7.86 12.70
CA GLY A 13 -6.52 -8.39 13.66
C GLY A 13 -5.06 -8.10 13.29
N GLY A 14 -4.16 -8.88 13.90
CA GLY A 14 -2.72 -8.77 13.69
C GLY A 14 -2.27 -9.05 12.25
N GLU A 15 -3.06 -9.79 11.46
CA GLU A 15 -2.82 -10.05 10.04
C GLU A 15 -2.80 -8.76 9.20
N TRP A 16 -3.52 -7.73 9.64
CA TRP A 16 -3.52 -6.41 9.01
C TRP A 16 -2.52 -5.42 9.62
N ALA A 17 -1.69 -5.89 10.59
CA ALA A 17 -0.59 -5.06 11.04
C ALA A 17 0.38 -4.77 9.88
N PRO A 18 0.94 -3.55 9.83
CA PRO A 18 0.88 -2.47 10.81
C PRO A 18 -0.24 -1.44 10.58
N PHE A 19 -1.25 -1.74 9.75
CA PHE A 19 -2.27 -0.78 9.31
C PHE A 19 -3.61 -0.89 10.07
N ALA A 20 -3.86 -2.01 10.76
CA ALA A 20 -5.05 -2.18 11.59
C ALA A 20 -5.20 -1.04 12.61
N GLY A 21 -6.32 -0.34 12.58
CA GLY A 21 -6.56 0.82 13.46
C GLY A 21 -5.88 2.13 13.03
N VAL A 22 -5.08 2.09 11.98
CA VAL A 22 -4.32 3.25 11.47
C VAL A 22 -4.92 3.77 10.18
N ARG A 23 -5.12 2.88 9.21
CA ARG A 23 -5.57 3.17 7.84
C ARG A 23 -6.68 2.22 7.44
N PRO A 24 -7.70 2.67 6.68
CA PRO A 24 -8.66 1.76 6.05
C PRO A 24 -7.93 0.77 5.13
N ILE A 25 -8.38 -0.47 5.12
CA ILE A 25 -7.81 -1.50 4.23
C ILE A 25 -8.07 -1.12 2.77
N ALA A 26 -9.22 -0.49 2.47
CA ALA A 26 -9.52 0.04 1.15
C ALA A 26 -8.45 1.01 0.61
N GLU A 27 -7.71 1.69 1.49
CA GLU A 27 -6.65 2.64 1.13
C GLU A 27 -5.25 1.99 1.04
N LEU A 28 -5.15 0.67 1.16
CA LEU A 28 -3.90 -0.06 0.90
C LEU A 28 -3.72 -0.30 -0.60
N ARG A 29 -2.46 -0.35 -1.06
CA ARG A 29 -2.12 -0.62 -2.47
C ARG A 29 -2.02 -2.11 -2.75
N ALA A 30 -2.84 -2.58 -3.68
CA ALA A 30 -2.76 -3.91 -4.26
C ALA A 30 -2.27 -3.76 -5.72
N GLY A 31 -1.00 -3.99 -6.00
CA GLY A 31 -0.35 -3.56 -7.25
C GLY A 31 -0.12 -2.05 -7.27
N ILE A 32 -0.32 -1.39 -8.42
CA ILE A 32 -0.22 0.08 -8.56
C ILE A 32 -1.35 0.79 -7.84
N TRP A 33 -2.56 0.26 -7.90
CA TRP A 33 -3.79 0.90 -7.47
C TRP A 33 -4.12 0.60 -6.01
N ARG A 34 -4.79 1.53 -5.33
CA ARG A 34 -5.44 1.24 -4.05
C ARG A 34 -6.61 0.26 -4.27
N ILE A 35 -6.93 -0.50 -3.26
CA ILE A 35 -8.08 -1.43 -3.33
C ILE A 35 -9.36 -0.67 -3.65
N ARG A 36 -9.53 0.52 -3.10
CA ARG A 36 -10.62 1.43 -3.43
C ARG A 36 -10.67 1.73 -4.95
N GLU A 37 -9.56 2.13 -5.53
CA GLU A 37 -9.46 2.48 -6.96
C GLU A 37 -9.80 1.28 -7.87
N ARG A 38 -9.46 0.06 -7.44
CA ARG A 38 -9.87 -1.16 -8.16
C ARG A 38 -11.38 -1.38 -8.14
N TRP A 39 -12.03 -1.13 -6.99
CA TRP A 39 -13.49 -1.18 -6.90
C TRP A 39 -14.14 -0.07 -7.71
N GLU A 40 -13.61 1.13 -7.72
CA GLU A 40 -14.05 2.24 -8.55
C GLU A 40 -13.99 1.90 -10.04
N ALA A 41 -12.88 1.32 -10.48
CA ALA A 41 -12.73 0.82 -11.86
C ALA A 41 -13.74 -0.29 -12.18
N ALA A 42 -13.94 -1.26 -11.31
CA ALA A 42 -14.90 -2.35 -11.49
C ALA A 42 -16.36 -1.88 -11.46
N ALA A 43 -16.67 -0.83 -10.72
CA ALA A 43 -18.02 -0.26 -10.61
C ALA A 43 -18.30 0.83 -11.66
N GLY A 44 -17.26 1.45 -12.22
CA GLY A 44 -17.37 2.62 -13.10
C GLY A 44 -17.85 3.90 -12.41
N VAL A 45 -17.75 3.96 -11.07
CA VAL A 45 -18.15 5.09 -10.22
C VAL A 45 -17.27 5.19 -8.98
N ASP A 46 -17.10 6.39 -8.45
CA ASP A 46 -16.33 6.63 -7.24
C ASP A 46 -17.02 6.07 -5.98
N VAL A 47 -16.23 5.71 -4.97
CA VAL A 47 -16.73 5.27 -3.67
C VAL A 47 -17.39 6.43 -2.93
N LYS A 48 -18.65 6.28 -2.56
CA LYS A 48 -19.38 7.28 -1.80
C LYS A 48 -19.05 7.27 -0.30
N VAL A 49 -18.92 6.08 0.28
CA VAL A 49 -18.67 5.87 1.71
C VAL A 49 -17.91 4.56 1.89
N THR A 50 -16.96 4.56 2.81
CA THR A 50 -16.36 3.33 3.35
C THR A 50 -16.95 3.08 4.74
N TRP A 51 -17.52 1.90 4.94
CA TRP A 51 -18.05 1.49 6.24
C TRP A 51 -17.00 0.75 7.05
N GLY A 52 -16.65 1.32 8.18
CA GLY A 52 -15.72 0.73 9.12
C GLY A 52 -15.41 1.66 10.28
N SER A 53 -15.22 1.09 11.46
CA SER A 53 -14.91 1.86 12.67
C SER A 53 -13.44 1.81 13.07
N HIS A 54 -12.72 0.78 12.61
CA HIS A 54 -11.35 0.54 13.08
C HIS A 54 -10.35 1.65 12.72
N ALA A 55 -10.61 2.41 11.67
CA ALA A 55 -9.79 3.55 11.23
C ALA A 55 -10.57 4.88 11.26
N ALA A 56 -11.62 4.98 12.09
CA ALA A 56 -12.48 6.17 12.16
C ALA A 56 -11.66 7.46 12.36
N GLY A 57 -11.95 8.47 11.54
CA GLY A 57 -11.22 9.73 11.54
C GLY A 57 -9.89 9.71 10.77
N PHE A 58 -9.58 8.65 10.03
CA PHE A 58 -8.50 8.67 9.05
C PHE A 58 -8.74 9.79 8.04
N SER A 59 -7.69 10.54 7.67
CA SER A 59 -7.76 11.54 6.61
C SER A 59 -6.40 11.81 5.98
N GLU A 60 -6.33 11.60 4.68
CA GLU A 60 -5.23 11.99 3.79
C GLU A 60 -5.68 13.03 2.74
N GLY A 61 -6.99 13.23 2.59
CA GLY A 61 -7.60 14.32 1.83
C GLY A 61 -8.34 13.93 0.56
N ASP A 62 -8.20 12.67 0.08
CA ASP A 62 -8.88 12.16 -1.11
C ASP A 62 -9.69 10.88 -0.86
N GLU A 63 -9.71 10.43 0.38
CA GLU A 63 -10.48 9.25 0.78
C GLU A 63 -11.97 9.55 0.93
N PRO A 64 -12.85 8.55 0.64
CA PRO A 64 -14.27 8.68 0.94
C PRO A 64 -14.50 8.74 2.46
N PRO A 65 -15.60 9.36 2.92
CA PRO A 65 -15.89 9.44 4.35
C PRO A 65 -16.05 8.04 4.97
N LEU A 66 -15.38 7.83 6.11
CA LEU A 66 -15.55 6.64 6.94
C LEU A 66 -16.76 6.80 7.85
N ARG A 67 -17.67 5.82 7.80
CA ARG A 67 -18.92 5.81 8.62
C ARG A 67 -19.18 4.43 9.21
N SER A 68 -20.06 4.38 10.20
CA SER A 68 -20.64 3.12 10.68
C SER A 68 -21.50 2.50 9.58
N LEU A 69 -21.57 1.16 9.59
CA LEU A 69 -22.44 0.43 8.67
C LEU A 69 -23.90 0.80 8.90
N GLU A 70 -24.59 1.08 7.81
CA GLU A 70 -26.02 1.36 7.80
C GLU A 70 -26.71 0.64 6.64
N PRO A 71 -27.98 0.24 6.77
CA PRO A 71 -28.75 -0.29 5.66
C PRO A 71 -28.86 0.71 4.52
N LEU A 72 -28.92 0.22 3.28
CA LEU A 72 -29.07 1.06 2.10
C LEU A 72 -30.15 0.54 1.17
N ASP A 73 -30.70 1.44 0.35
CA ASP A 73 -31.59 1.13 -0.76
C ASP A 73 -30.82 1.23 -2.09
N GLY A 74 -31.09 0.28 -3.01
CA GLY A 74 -30.47 0.25 -4.31
C GLY A 74 -30.97 1.36 -5.26
N PRO A 75 -30.30 1.58 -6.40
CA PRO A 75 -29.23 0.72 -6.93
C PRO A 75 -27.86 1.02 -6.31
N ALA A 76 -27.20 -0.01 -5.82
CA ALA A 76 -25.91 0.10 -5.17
C ALA A 76 -25.02 -1.13 -5.39
N LEU A 77 -23.70 -0.92 -5.25
CA LEU A 77 -22.69 -1.95 -5.17
C LEU A 77 -21.97 -1.81 -3.82
N VAL A 78 -21.81 -2.91 -3.10
CA VAL A 78 -21.03 -2.98 -1.86
C VAL A 78 -19.84 -3.90 -2.09
N GLY A 79 -18.64 -3.40 -2.01
CA GLY A 79 -17.40 -4.16 -2.16
C GLY A 79 -16.69 -4.38 -0.83
N ALA A 80 -16.07 -5.54 -0.65
CA ALA A 80 -15.23 -5.81 0.51
C ALA A 80 -13.82 -5.21 0.32
N SER A 81 -13.32 -4.45 1.30
CA SER A 81 -11.99 -3.85 1.24
C SER A 81 -10.84 -4.88 1.29
N TRP A 82 -11.12 -6.11 1.71
CA TRP A 82 -10.15 -7.21 1.69
C TRP A 82 -10.14 -8.00 0.37
N PHE A 83 -10.73 -7.44 -0.67
CA PHE A 83 -10.73 -8.01 -2.02
C PHE A 83 -10.34 -6.95 -3.04
N ALA A 84 -9.39 -7.28 -3.90
CA ALA A 84 -8.93 -6.46 -5.00
C ALA A 84 -9.52 -7.01 -6.30
N PRO A 85 -10.63 -6.45 -6.83
CA PRO A 85 -11.25 -6.94 -8.06
C PRO A 85 -10.32 -6.68 -9.25
N THR A 86 -10.41 -7.60 -10.24
CA THR A 86 -9.79 -7.51 -11.56
C THR A 86 -10.84 -7.83 -12.61
N GLY A 87 -10.65 -7.35 -13.84
CA GLY A 87 -11.53 -7.71 -14.98
C GLY A 87 -12.64 -6.72 -15.26
N VAL A 88 -13.71 -7.21 -15.91
CA VAL A 88 -14.77 -6.39 -16.51
C VAL A 88 -15.70 -5.73 -15.49
N PRO A 89 -16.32 -4.59 -15.87
CA PRO A 89 -17.26 -3.89 -15.00
C PRO A 89 -18.41 -4.76 -14.52
N ILE A 90 -18.74 -4.60 -13.24
CA ILE A 90 -19.83 -5.34 -12.59
C ILE A 90 -21.17 -4.68 -12.96
N SER A 91 -22.00 -5.42 -13.71
CA SER A 91 -23.31 -4.93 -14.13
C SER A 91 -24.40 -5.28 -13.11
N PRO A 92 -25.26 -4.33 -12.73
CA PRO A 92 -26.45 -4.60 -11.93
C PRO A 92 -27.37 -5.59 -12.65
N GLY A 93 -27.84 -6.62 -11.92
CA GLY A 93 -28.85 -7.55 -12.40
C GLY A 93 -30.18 -7.37 -11.69
N HIS A 94 -31.09 -8.36 -11.77
CA HIS A 94 -32.34 -8.40 -10.98
C HIS A 94 -32.13 -9.14 -9.66
N GLY A 95 -32.66 -8.61 -8.57
CA GLY A 95 -32.58 -9.13 -7.21
C GLY A 95 -31.20 -8.89 -6.57
N VAL A 96 -31.14 -8.83 -5.22
CA VAL A 96 -29.87 -8.71 -4.50
C VAL A 96 -29.01 -9.95 -4.76
N ARG A 97 -27.78 -9.72 -5.19
CA ARG A 97 -26.81 -10.77 -5.50
C ARG A 97 -25.56 -10.61 -4.67
N ARG A 98 -25.01 -11.74 -4.24
CA ARG A 98 -23.66 -11.76 -3.68
C ARG A 98 -22.64 -11.75 -4.81
N LEU A 99 -21.58 -10.98 -4.65
CA LEU A 99 -20.37 -11.14 -5.43
C LEU A 99 -19.50 -12.16 -4.71
N VAL A 100 -19.11 -13.20 -5.41
CA VAL A 100 -18.31 -14.27 -4.83
C VAL A 100 -17.01 -14.45 -5.58
N HIS A 101 -15.98 -14.89 -4.87
CA HIS A 101 -14.73 -15.33 -5.44
C HIS A 101 -14.33 -16.64 -4.76
N ARG A 102 -14.28 -17.74 -5.53
CA ARG A 102 -13.97 -19.08 -5.00
C ARG A 102 -14.84 -19.44 -3.78
N ASP A 103 -16.15 -19.26 -3.93
CA ASP A 103 -17.18 -19.50 -2.91
C ASP A 103 -17.19 -18.54 -1.70
N GLU A 104 -16.24 -17.62 -1.57
CA GLU A 104 -16.27 -16.58 -0.54
C GLU A 104 -17.03 -15.33 -1.01
N THR A 105 -17.90 -14.77 -0.17
CA THR A 105 -18.58 -13.51 -0.46
C THR A 105 -17.63 -12.34 -0.31
N VAL A 106 -17.48 -11.56 -1.40
CA VAL A 106 -16.59 -10.41 -1.48
C VAL A 106 -17.34 -9.11 -1.81
N GLY A 107 -18.67 -9.15 -1.86
CA GLY A 107 -19.50 -7.98 -2.07
C GLY A 107 -20.96 -8.30 -2.38
N TRP A 108 -21.75 -7.26 -2.65
CA TRP A 108 -23.17 -7.38 -2.97
C TRP A 108 -23.58 -6.36 -4.02
N VAL A 109 -24.41 -6.80 -4.95
CA VAL A 109 -25.13 -5.93 -5.88
C VAL A 109 -26.55 -5.76 -5.37
N VAL A 110 -27.00 -4.52 -5.19
CA VAL A 110 -28.33 -4.16 -4.70
C VAL A 110 -29.06 -3.45 -5.83
N PRO A 111 -30.05 -4.09 -6.51
CA PRO A 111 -30.82 -3.47 -7.59
C PRO A 111 -31.72 -2.33 -7.10
N GLU A 112 -32.20 -1.54 -8.04
CA GLU A 112 -33.19 -0.51 -7.76
C GLU A 112 -34.47 -1.09 -7.13
N GLY A 113 -34.97 -0.44 -6.09
CA GLY A 113 -36.16 -0.88 -5.33
C GLY A 113 -35.92 -1.99 -4.32
N GLU A 114 -34.69 -2.50 -4.23
CA GLU A 114 -34.28 -3.49 -3.23
C GLU A 114 -33.55 -2.84 -2.06
N ARG A 115 -33.64 -3.48 -0.88
CA ARG A 115 -32.96 -3.03 0.34
C ARG A 115 -31.91 -4.04 0.80
N TRP A 116 -30.72 -3.55 1.12
CA TRP A 116 -29.67 -4.34 1.75
C TRP A 116 -29.51 -3.92 3.22
N SER A 117 -29.55 -4.92 4.12
CA SER A 117 -29.57 -4.68 5.56
C SER A 117 -28.24 -5.03 6.24
N GLY A 118 -27.22 -5.36 5.47
CA GLY A 118 -25.90 -5.75 5.97
C GLY A 118 -25.38 -7.03 5.31
N PRO A 119 -24.13 -7.44 5.62
CA PRO A 119 -23.51 -8.64 5.07
C PRO A 119 -24.36 -9.90 5.29
N HIS A 120 -24.47 -10.72 4.25
CA HIS A 120 -25.19 -11.99 4.31
C HIS A 120 -24.66 -12.99 3.28
N GLU A 121 -24.83 -14.29 3.57
CA GLU A 121 -24.40 -15.39 2.70
C GLU A 121 -25.54 -16.04 1.90
N LYS A 122 -26.70 -15.36 1.85
CA LYS A 122 -27.91 -15.87 1.18
C LYS A 122 -28.11 -15.21 -0.18
N GLY A 123 -28.80 -15.91 -1.07
CA GLY A 123 -29.21 -15.40 -2.38
C GLY A 123 -28.29 -15.80 -3.54
N PRO A 124 -28.66 -15.38 -4.75
CA PRO A 124 -27.89 -15.67 -5.97
C PRO A 124 -26.46 -15.17 -5.85
N ALA A 125 -25.53 -15.91 -6.41
CA ALA A 125 -24.11 -15.55 -6.48
C ALA A 125 -23.75 -15.13 -7.91
N LEU A 126 -22.85 -14.17 -8.01
CA LEU A 126 -22.16 -13.75 -9.22
C LEU A 126 -20.67 -13.89 -8.97
N GLU A 127 -20.01 -14.81 -9.68
CA GLU A 127 -18.55 -14.96 -9.60
C GLU A 127 -17.86 -13.74 -10.18
N ILE A 128 -16.86 -13.21 -9.49
CA ILE A 128 -16.01 -12.13 -9.96
C ILE A 128 -14.53 -12.47 -9.79
N ASP A 129 -13.73 -11.99 -10.70
CA ASP A 129 -12.29 -12.16 -10.68
C ASP A 129 -11.61 -11.15 -9.77
N GLY A 130 -10.52 -11.57 -9.13
CA GLY A 130 -9.72 -10.70 -8.26
C GLY A 130 -8.84 -11.47 -7.30
N LEU A 131 -8.32 -10.76 -6.32
CA LEU A 131 -7.46 -11.33 -5.28
C LEU A 131 -8.07 -11.12 -3.90
N ARG A 132 -8.29 -12.22 -3.18
CA ARG A 132 -8.63 -12.20 -1.76
C ARG A 132 -7.38 -11.93 -0.94
N LEU A 133 -7.41 -10.89 -0.13
CA LEU A 133 -6.33 -10.49 0.75
C LEU A 133 -6.66 -10.94 2.18
N ARG A 134 -5.78 -11.71 2.79
CA ARG A 134 -5.92 -12.24 4.16
C ARG A 134 -5.24 -11.35 5.20
N GLY A 135 -4.38 -10.45 4.74
CA GLY A 135 -3.64 -9.52 5.57
C GLY A 135 -2.67 -8.67 4.75
N THR A 136 -1.92 -7.82 5.43
CA THR A 136 -0.96 -6.89 4.81
C THR A 136 0.10 -7.59 3.96
N PHE A 137 0.51 -8.80 4.34
CA PHE A 137 1.50 -9.60 3.59
C PHE A 137 0.99 -10.04 2.20
N ASP A 138 -0.33 -10.12 2.01
CA ASP A 138 -0.92 -10.45 0.70
C ASP A 138 -0.88 -9.27 -0.29
N LEU A 139 -0.50 -8.06 0.13
CA LEU A 139 -0.17 -6.98 -0.80
C LEU A 139 1.08 -7.32 -1.63
N LEU A 140 1.98 -8.15 -1.10
CA LEU A 140 3.10 -8.71 -1.88
C LEU A 140 2.61 -9.76 -2.89
N THR A 141 1.59 -10.55 -2.54
CA THR A 141 0.93 -11.46 -3.48
C THR A 141 0.22 -10.67 -4.58
N ALA A 142 -0.47 -9.59 -4.21
CA ALA A 142 -1.09 -8.69 -5.18
C ALA A 142 -0.05 -8.04 -6.10
N LEU A 143 1.11 -7.65 -5.57
CA LEU A 143 2.21 -7.13 -6.39
C LEU A 143 2.67 -8.16 -7.43
N ASP A 144 2.89 -9.41 -7.02
CA ASP A 144 3.35 -10.49 -7.91
C ASP A 144 2.35 -10.77 -9.05
N HIS A 145 1.05 -10.64 -8.78
CA HIS A 145 0.00 -11.00 -9.73
C HIS A 145 -0.51 -9.83 -10.58
N LEU A 146 -0.50 -8.60 -10.05
CA LEU A 146 -1.19 -7.48 -10.69
C LEU A 146 -0.24 -6.48 -11.34
N LEU A 147 1.02 -6.38 -10.90
CA LEU A 147 1.90 -5.31 -11.35
C LEU A 147 2.14 -5.29 -12.86
N SER A 148 2.24 -6.47 -13.47
CA SER A 148 2.48 -6.57 -14.92
C SER A 148 1.30 -6.01 -15.72
N ASP A 149 0.08 -6.41 -15.33
CA ASP A 149 -1.15 -5.98 -15.99
C ASP A 149 -1.41 -4.49 -15.71
N ASP A 150 -1.23 -4.06 -14.46
CA ASP A 150 -1.34 -2.65 -14.09
C ASP A 150 -0.38 -1.75 -14.89
N CYS A 151 0.86 -2.20 -15.13
CA CYS A 151 1.80 -1.47 -15.99
C CYS A 151 1.35 -1.47 -17.47
N ALA A 152 0.73 -2.56 -17.94
CA ALA A 152 0.26 -2.66 -19.32
C ALA A 152 -0.86 -1.65 -19.63
N ASP A 153 -1.67 -1.25 -18.66
CA ASP A 153 -2.69 -0.22 -18.81
C ASP A 153 -2.13 1.13 -19.28
N PHE A 154 -0.85 1.38 -18.99
CA PHE A 154 -0.15 2.61 -19.41
C PHE A 154 0.45 2.56 -20.82
N LEU A 155 0.58 1.37 -21.44
CA LEU A 155 1.29 1.21 -22.72
C LEU A 155 0.61 1.92 -23.89
N ALA A 156 -0.68 2.20 -23.79
CA ALA A 156 -1.41 2.97 -24.81
C ALA A 156 -1.14 4.48 -24.72
N ALA A 157 -0.56 4.97 -23.64
CA ALA A 157 -0.25 6.38 -23.47
C ALA A 157 1.03 6.74 -24.25
N PRO A 158 1.06 7.90 -24.94
CA PRO A 158 2.27 8.38 -25.59
C PRO A 158 3.31 8.73 -24.50
N GLY A 159 4.39 7.96 -24.44
CA GLY A 159 5.51 8.25 -23.53
C GLY A 159 6.44 9.32 -24.09
N ASP A 160 7.08 10.05 -23.18
CA ASP A 160 8.16 10.98 -23.53
C ASP A 160 9.43 10.24 -23.95
N PRO A 161 10.23 10.81 -24.88
CA PRO A 161 11.48 10.21 -25.26
C PRO A 161 12.50 10.24 -24.08
N VAL A 162 13.18 9.12 -23.85
CA VAL A 162 14.30 9.10 -22.90
C VAL A 162 15.53 9.85 -23.47
N PRO A 163 16.28 10.57 -22.62
CA PRO A 163 17.42 11.35 -23.08
C PRO A 163 18.51 10.46 -23.67
N GLN A 164 19.24 11.02 -24.64
CA GLN A 164 20.40 10.38 -25.21
C GLN A 164 21.43 10.02 -24.11
N GLY A 165 21.97 8.81 -24.17
CA GLY A 165 22.89 8.27 -23.17
C GLY A 165 22.21 7.44 -22.09
N SER A 166 20.89 7.34 -22.10
CA SER A 166 20.15 6.31 -21.34
C SER A 166 20.04 5.03 -22.17
N LEU A 167 19.94 3.88 -21.50
CA LEU A 167 19.89 2.57 -22.14
C LEU A 167 18.54 1.90 -21.87
N VAL A 168 17.86 1.46 -22.94
CA VAL A 168 16.68 0.59 -22.84
C VAL A 168 17.06 -0.79 -23.31
N LEU A 169 16.90 -1.79 -22.42
CA LEU A 169 17.11 -3.21 -22.71
C LEU A 169 15.76 -3.88 -22.91
N GLY A 170 15.50 -4.40 -24.08
CA GLY A 170 14.22 -5.00 -24.49
C GLY A 170 13.50 -4.11 -25.49
N ASP A 171 12.18 -4.33 -25.64
CA ASP A 171 11.35 -3.53 -26.55
C ASP A 171 11.05 -2.15 -25.94
N PRO A 172 11.47 -1.04 -26.55
CA PRO A 172 11.20 0.30 -26.04
C PRO A 172 9.71 0.61 -25.86
N ALA A 173 8.81 -0.09 -26.53
CA ALA A 173 7.38 0.06 -26.36
C ALA A 173 6.90 -0.31 -24.93
N ASN A 174 7.71 -1.05 -24.17
CA ASN A 174 7.44 -1.39 -22.78
C ASN A 174 8.00 -0.34 -21.78
N LEU A 175 8.50 0.80 -22.25
CA LEU A 175 8.90 1.92 -21.41
C LEU A 175 7.95 3.09 -21.61
N VAL A 176 7.30 3.53 -20.54
CA VAL A 176 6.41 4.70 -20.54
C VAL A 176 6.91 5.73 -19.56
N CYS A 177 7.28 6.91 -20.03
CA CYS A 177 7.62 8.07 -19.22
C CYS A 177 6.55 9.17 -19.48
N LEU A 178 5.88 9.65 -18.44
CA LEU A 178 4.76 10.60 -18.54
C LEU A 178 5.14 11.92 -17.86
N GLY A 179 5.71 12.88 -18.58
CA GLY A 179 6.13 14.16 -18.00
C GLY A 179 7.21 14.00 -16.92
N ALA A 180 8.06 13.00 -17.05
CA ALA A 180 9.12 12.67 -16.12
C ALA A 180 10.47 13.28 -16.53
N THR A 181 11.33 13.54 -15.55
CA THR A 181 12.73 13.95 -15.81
C THR A 181 13.65 12.74 -15.64
N VAL A 182 14.33 12.36 -16.71
CA VAL A 182 15.30 11.25 -16.70
C VAL A 182 16.69 11.80 -17.02
N GLU A 183 17.67 11.54 -16.14
CA GLU A 183 19.07 11.93 -16.40
C GLU A 183 19.75 10.92 -17.35
N PRO A 184 20.74 11.36 -18.16
CA PRO A 184 21.58 10.45 -18.94
C PRO A 184 22.28 9.40 -18.05
N GLY A 185 22.48 8.19 -18.58
CA GLY A 185 23.14 7.08 -17.85
C GLY A 185 22.18 6.23 -17.00
N VAL A 186 20.87 6.43 -17.12
CA VAL A 186 19.85 5.54 -16.56
C VAL A 186 19.71 4.28 -17.43
N VAL A 187 19.51 3.14 -16.81
CA VAL A 187 19.23 1.87 -17.49
C VAL A 187 17.80 1.42 -17.18
N PHE A 188 17.00 1.25 -18.23
CA PHE A 188 15.68 0.63 -18.15
C PHE A 188 15.74 -0.77 -18.75
N ASP A 189 15.47 -1.79 -17.95
CA ASP A 189 15.43 -3.18 -18.42
C ASP A 189 13.96 -3.64 -18.48
N VAL A 190 13.40 -3.57 -19.67
CA VAL A 190 11.97 -3.88 -19.92
C VAL A 190 11.78 -5.27 -20.54
N ARG A 191 12.79 -6.15 -20.48
CA ARG A 191 12.72 -7.51 -21.05
C ARG A 191 11.73 -8.43 -20.33
N ASN A 192 11.50 -8.17 -19.04
CA ASN A 192 10.62 -9.00 -18.19
C ASN A 192 9.28 -8.32 -17.84
N GLY A 193 9.03 -7.14 -18.36
CA GLY A 193 7.79 -6.37 -18.12
C GLY A 193 7.99 -4.88 -18.30
N ALA A 194 6.91 -4.14 -18.32
CA ALA A 194 6.95 -2.70 -18.56
C ALA A 194 7.51 -1.92 -17.36
N VAL A 195 8.17 -0.80 -17.65
CA VAL A 195 8.55 0.22 -16.68
C VAL A 195 7.74 1.48 -16.95
N VAL A 196 7.02 1.93 -15.94
CA VAL A 196 6.20 3.15 -16.00
C VAL A 196 6.79 4.19 -15.04
N VAL A 197 7.10 5.37 -15.58
CA VAL A 197 7.59 6.53 -14.81
C VAL A 197 6.58 7.66 -14.97
N ASP A 198 5.84 7.92 -13.91
CA ASP A 198 4.68 8.80 -13.93
C ASP A 198 5.06 10.28 -13.72
N GLN A 199 4.07 11.15 -13.83
CA GLN A 199 4.17 12.59 -13.98
C GLN A 199 5.00 13.25 -12.86
N GLY A 200 5.91 14.14 -13.26
CA GLY A 200 6.75 14.91 -12.35
C GLY A 200 7.81 14.09 -11.60
N SER A 201 7.96 12.82 -11.96
CA SER A 201 9.00 11.95 -11.38
C SER A 201 10.38 12.30 -11.89
N GLU A 202 11.42 11.98 -11.11
CA GLU A 202 12.82 12.22 -11.43
C GLU A 202 13.61 10.92 -11.30
N ILE A 203 14.27 10.48 -12.39
CA ILE A 203 15.16 9.31 -12.39
C ILE A 203 16.59 9.78 -12.60
N ARG A 204 17.42 9.64 -11.57
CA ARG A 204 18.80 10.11 -11.61
C ARG A 204 19.77 9.09 -12.16
N ASN A 205 20.89 9.62 -12.66
CA ASN A 205 22.03 8.84 -13.10
C ASN A 205 22.43 7.75 -12.10
N GLY A 206 22.87 6.60 -12.61
CA GLY A 206 23.21 5.45 -11.78
C GLY A 206 22.00 4.64 -11.27
N SER A 207 20.82 4.92 -11.81
CA SER A 207 19.63 4.10 -11.58
C SER A 207 19.51 3.01 -12.63
N ARG A 208 19.18 1.77 -12.20
CA ARG A 208 18.72 0.69 -13.04
C ARG A 208 17.33 0.25 -12.59
N LEU A 209 16.34 0.36 -13.47
CA LEU A 209 14.97 -0.07 -13.24
C LEU A 209 14.67 -1.30 -14.09
N GLU A 210 14.29 -2.40 -13.45
CA GLU A 210 13.86 -3.64 -14.12
C GLU A 210 12.36 -3.82 -13.97
N GLY A 211 11.67 -3.97 -15.09
CA GLY A 211 10.22 -4.20 -15.14
C GLY A 211 9.79 -5.62 -14.73
N PRO A 212 8.51 -5.81 -14.35
CA PRO A 212 7.54 -4.73 -14.24
C PRO A 212 7.83 -3.80 -13.06
N ALA A 213 7.71 -2.47 -13.25
CA ALA A 213 7.95 -1.50 -12.17
C ALA A 213 7.17 -0.19 -12.42
N TYR A 214 6.69 0.40 -11.35
CA TYR A 214 5.97 1.67 -11.39
C TYR A 214 6.59 2.70 -10.46
N VAL A 215 6.88 3.88 -11.00
CA VAL A 215 7.36 5.05 -10.28
C VAL A 215 6.28 6.12 -10.32
N GLY A 216 5.56 6.29 -9.23
CA GLY A 216 4.40 7.18 -9.13
C GLY A 216 4.74 8.66 -9.08
N PRO A 217 3.73 9.54 -9.19
CA PRO A 217 3.89 10.97 -9.41
C PRO A 217 4.81 11.65 -8.39
N GLY A 218 5.69 12.52 -8.88
CA GLY A 218 6.63 13.30 -8.06
C GLY A 218 7.68 12.49 -7.31
N THR A 219 7.75 11.17 -7.53
CA THR A 219 8.73 10.28 -6.91
C THR A 219 10.11 10.48 -7.52
N ARG A 220 11.16 10.43 -6.68
CA ARG A 220 12.55 10.55 -7.12
C ARG A 220 13.32 9.28 -6.85
N VAL A 221 13.87 8.69 -7.91
CA VAL A 221 14.84 7.60 -7.85
C VAL A 221 16.23 8.21 -7.93
N LEU A 222 16.97 8.13 -6.84
CA LEU A 222 18.23 8.84 -6.61
C LEU A 222 19.45 7.96 -6.94
N GLY A 223 19.26 6.86 -7.65
CA GLY A 223 20.28 5.85 -8.00
C GLY A 223 19.96 4.49 -7.39
N GLY A 224 20.70 3.46 -7.83
CA GLY A 224 20.58 2.09 -7.32
C GLY A 224 19.83 1.13 -8.24
N PHE A 225 19.49 -0.03 -7.72
CA PHE A 225 18.89 -1.14 -8.46
C PHE A 225 17.46 -1.40 -7.99
N ILE A 226 16.49 -1.26 -8.88
CA ILE A 226 15.08 -1.39 -8.58
C ILE A 226 14.46 -2.43 -9.51
N ARG A 227 13.68 -3.38 -8.95
CA ARG A 227 12.93 -4.34 -9.75
C ARG A 227 11.61 -4.72 -9.08
N GLY A 228 10.60 -5.06 -9.88
CA GLY A 228 9.34 -5.63 -9.43
C GLY A 228 8.66 -4.82 -8.33
N SER A 229 8.74 -3.50 -8.37
CA SER A 229 8.35 -2.65 -7.23
C SER A 229 7.43 -1.51 -7.65
N VAL A 230 6.60 -1.07 -6.70
CA VAL A 230 5.68 0.06 -6.85
C VAL A 230 6.06 1.16 -5.87
N PHE A 231 6.21 2.37 -6.38
CA PHE A 231 6.35 3.57 -5.56
C PHE A 231 5.13 4.46 -5.79
N GLY A 232 4.34 4.68 -4.75
CA GLY A 232 3.29 5.70 -4.76
C GLY A 232 3.87 7.12 -4.84
N PRO A 233 3.06 8.16 -4.70
CA PRO A 233 3.48 9.53 -4.94
C PRO A 233 4.56 10.00 -3.97
N GLU A 234 5.39 10.94 -4.45
CA GLU A 234 6.32 11.71 -3.63
C GLU A 234 7.36 10.89 -2.84
N CYS A 235 7.66 9.65 -3.22
CA CYS A 235 8.73 8.87 -2.59
C CYS A 235 10.12 9.41 -2.95
N ARG A 236 11.09 9.12 -2.12
CA ARG A 236 12.52 9.35 -2.37
C ARG A 236 13.25 8.04 -2.12
N VAL A 237 13.80 7.44 -3.17
CA VAL A 237 14.33 6.07 -3.09
C VAL A 237 15.73 5.97 -3.70
N ARG A 238 16.55 5.13 -3.07
CA ARG A 238 17.92 4.78 -3.51
C ARG A 238 18.33 3.45 -2.90
N GLY A 239 19.29 2.79 -3.52
CA GLY A 239 19.84 1.52 -3.10
C GLY A 239 19.18 0.35 -3.81
N GLU A 240 19.28 -0.85 -3.26
CA GLU A 240 18.62 -2.02 -3.83
C GLU A 240 17.21 -2.17 -3.30
N ILE A 241 16.23 -2.19 -4.20
CA ILE A 241 14.81 -2.37 -3.84
C ILE A 241 14.21 -3.43 -4.78
N SER A 242 13.59 -4.46 -4.20
CA SER A 242 12.99 -5.53 -4.98
C SER A 242 11.63 -5.96 -4.42
N SER A 243 10.67 -6.24 -5.30
CA SER A 243 9.36 -6.82 -4.97
C SER A 243 8.70 -6.12 -3.77
N SER A 244 8.66 -4.79 -3.78
CA SER A 244 8.24 -3.98 -2.63
C SER A 244 7.22 -2.93 -3.05
N VAL A 245 6.30 -2.61 -2.13
CA VAL A 245 5.25 -1.61 -2.33
C VAL A 245 5.45 -0.46 -1.35
N PHE A 246 5.62 0.76 -1.89
CA PHE A 246 5.69 2.00 -1.13
C PHE A 246 4.41 2.79 -1.37
N PHE A 247 3.68 3.15 -0.32
CA PHE A 247 2.38 3.80 -0.49
C PHE A 247 2.48 5.24 -0.95
N GLY A 248 3.44 6.01 -0.41
CA GLY A 248 3.69 7.40 -0.79
C GLY A 248 4.45 8.16 0.29
N PHE A 249 5.08 9.27 -0.09
CA PHE A 249 5.82 10.18 0.78
C PHE A 249 6.96 9.51 1.60
N ALA A 250 7.30 8.27 1.29
CA ALA A 250 8.34 7.54 1.98
C ALA A 250 9.74 8.02 1.56
N ASN A 251 10.68 7.93 2.49
CA ASN A 251 12.07 8.32 2.28
C ASN A 251 13.02 7.16 2.56
N LYS A 252 13.64 6.62 1.51
CA LYS A 252 14.74 5.65 1.51
C LYS A 252 15.87 6.19 0.63
N SER A 253 16.36 7.38 0.91
CA SER A 253 17.27 8.16 0.03
C SER A 253 18.70 7.69 0.03
N HIS A 254 19.07 6.71 0.80
CA HIS A 254 20.45 6.21 0.96
C HIS A 254 20.57 4.73 0.59
N GLU A 255 21.80 4.20 0.55
CA GLU A 255 22.08 2.79 0.31
C GLU A 255 21.44 1.87 1.38
N GLY A 256 21.31 0.61 1.07
CA GLY A 256 20.68 -0.46 1.84
C GLY A 256 19.74 -1.29 0.96
N PHE A 257 19.26 -2.41 1.48
CA PHE A 257 18.38 -3.35 0.77
C PHE A 257 16.97 -3.36 1.35
N ILE A 258 15.96 -3.19 0.49
CA ILE A 258 14.54 -3.37 0.84
C ILE A 258 13.93 -4.39 -0.12
N GLY A 259 13.65 -5.59 0.38
CA GLY A 259 13.09 -6.67 -0.42
C GLY A 259 11.78 -7.22 0.14
N HIS A 260 10.80 -7.50 -0.71
CA HIS A 260 9.49 -8.07 -0.36
C HIS A 260 8.86 -7.36 0.84
N SER A 261 8.82 -6.04 0.79
CA SER A 261 8.40 -5.19 1.90
C SER A 261 7.22 -4.31 1.53
N VAL A 262 6.40 -3.98 2.52
CA VAL A 262 5.33 -2.99 2.40
C VAL A 262 5.73 -1.77 3.23
N VAL A 263 5.73 -0.60 2.61
CA VAL A 263 6.19 0.64 3.22
C VAL A 263 5.06 1.66 3.21
N GLY A 264 4.54 1.97 4.38
CA GLY A 264 3.45 2.92 4.57
C GLY A 264 3.81 4.37 4.23
N HIS A 265 2.84 5.25 4.38
CA HIS A 265 3.04 6.67 4.14
C HIS A 265 3.97 7.31 5.19
N TRP A 266 4.77 8.28 4.76
CA TRP A 266 5.64 9.07 5.64
C TRP A 266 6.71 8.28 6.38
N VAL A 267 7.00 7.05 5.94
CA VAL A 267 8.09 6.23 6.48
C VAL A 267 9.43 6.89 6.14
N ASN A 268 10.38 6.87 7.10
CA ASN A 268 11.72 7.35 6.88
C ASN A 268 12.75 6.31 7.29
N LEU A 269 13.43 5.72 6.31
CA LEU A 269 14.45 4.70 6.53
C LEU A 269 15.83 5.35 6.52
N GLY A 270 16.54 5.22 7.64
CA GLY A 270 17.92 5.72 7.80
C GLY A 270 18.89 5.07 6.81
N ALA A 271 20.03 5.72 6.57
CA ALA A 271 21.08 5.19 5.71
C ALA A 271 21.51 3.79 6.15
N GLY A 272 21.70 2.87 5.18
CA GLY A 272 22.08 1.50 5.47
C GLY A 272 20.96 0.62 6.06
N THR A 273 19.71 1.11 6.17
CA THR A 273 18.58 0.25 6.56
C THR A 273 18.45 -0.90 5.58
N THR A 274 18.48 -2.13 6.11
CA THR A 274 18.48 -3.37 5.33
C THR A 274 17.45 -4.33 5.89
N THR A 275 16.62 -4.93 5.01
CA THR A 275 15.63 -5.95 5.38
C THR A 275 16.09 -7.33 4.94
N SER A 276 15.99 -8.33 5.80
CA SER A 276 16.06 -9.72 5.37
C SER A 276 14.67 -10.16 4.90
N ASN A 277 14.58 -10.77 3.74
CA ASN A 277 13.30 -11.19 3.15
C ASN A 277 13.16 -12.72 2.99
N LEU A 278 14.23 -13.46 3.19
CA LEU A 278 14.27 -14.92 3.11
C LEU A 278 14.93 -15.47 4.38
N LYS A 279 14.31 -16.48 4.99
CA LYS A 279 14.89 -17.16 6.15
C LYS A 279 16.09 -18.03 5.73
N ASN A 280 17.12 -18.10 6.58
CA ASN A 280 18.27 -19.00 6.35
C ASN A 280 17.85 -20.48 6.26
N THR A 281 16.69 -20.85 6.79
CA THR A 281 16.13 -22.20 6.74
C THR A 281 15.26 -22.45 5.50
N TYR A 282 15.09 -21.46 4.62
CA TYR A 282 14.24 -21.52 3.42
C TYR A 282 12.79 -21.94 3.67
N GLY A 283 12.31 -21.82 4.92
CA GLY A 283 10.93 -22.09 5.28
C GLY A 283 10.04 -20.85 5.13
N GLN A 284 8.72 -21.06 5.11
CA GLN A 284 7.73 -19.98 5.04
C GLN A 284 7.92 -18.99 6.18
N VAL A 285 7.70 -17.71 5.87
CA VAL A 285 7.82 -16.62 6.83
C VAL A 285 6.57 -16.55 7.71
N ARG A 286 6.78 -16.30 8.99
CA ARG A 286 5.75 -16.01 9.98
C ARG A 286 5.97 -14.61 10.50
N LEU A 287 4.88 -13.87 10.65
CA LEU A 287 4.89 -12.61 11.39
C LEU A 287 4.67 -12.90 12.88
N GLU A 288 5.15 -12.00 13.70
CA GLU A 288 4.86 -11.96 15.14
C GLU A 288 4.26 -10.58 15.42
N VAL A 289 3.03 -10.56 15.97
CA VAL A 289 2.32 -9.32 16.31
C VAL A 289 1.67 -9.50 17.67
N ASP A 290 2.04 -8.70 18.65
CA ASP A 290 1.52 -8.77 20.03
C ASP A 290 1.54 -10.19 20.65
N GLY A 291 2.59 -10.97 20.34
CA GLY A 291 2.73 -12.35 20.82
C GLY A 291 2.00 -13.41 19.98
N GLU A 292 1.17 -13.01 19.04
CA GLU A 292 0.52 -13.90 18.10
C GLU A 292 1.41 -14.22 16.90
N ARG A 293 1.32 -15.46 16.41
CA ARG A 293 2.00 -15.91 15.20
C ARG A 293 1.03 -15.98 14.04
N ILE A 294 1.40 -15.33 12.93
CA ILE A 294 0.59 -15.26 11.73
C ILE A 294 1.34 -15.94 10.58
N GLU A 295 0.72 -16.96 10.02
CA GLU A 295 1.26 -17.69 8.87
C GLU A 295 1.00 -16.90 7.59
N THR A 296 2.05 -16.51 6.89
CA THR A 296 1.91 -15.75 5.63
C THR A 296 1.73 -16.67 4.41
N GLY A 297 2.15 -17.93 4.51
CA GLY A 297 2.21 -18.85 3.39
C GLY A 297 3.31 -18.51 2.36
N ARG A 298 4.12 -17.46 2.59
CA ARG A 298 5.14 -16.98 1.65
C ARG A 298 6.55 -17.34 2.10
N LEU A 299 7.42 -17.63 1.13
CA LEU A 299 8.85 -17.86 1.37
C LEU A 299 9.60 -16.54 1.58
N ASN A 300 9.14 -15.49 0.89
CA ASN A 300 9.76 -14.18 0.93
C ASN A 300 8.80 -13.14 1.52
N VAL A 301 9.14 -12.62 2.69
CA VAL A 301 8.53 -11.44 3.32
C VAL A 301 9.62 -10.67 4.06
N GLY A 302 9.83 -9.44 3.66
CA GLY A 302 10.77 -8.53 4.31
C GLY A 302 10.17 -7.88 5.55
N THR A 303 10.00 -6.57 5.51
CA THR A 303 9.45 -5.81 6.63
C THR A 303 8.16 -5.10 6.22
N LEU A 304 7.18 -5.15 7.11
CA LEU A 304 5.94 -4.38 6.98
C LEU A 304 6.08 -3.12 7.84
N PHE A 305 6.20 -1.95 7.19
CA PHE A 305 6.34 -0.65 7.86
C PHE A 305 5.01 0.09 7.88
N GLY A 306 4.51 0.41 9.04
CA GLY A 306 3.32 1.24 9.22
C GLY A 306 3.61 2.73 8.95
N ASP A 307 2.55 3.49 8.78
CA ASP A 307 2.61 4.91 8.50
C ASP A 307 3.45 5.65 9.55
N HIS A 308 4.25 6.61 9.09
CA HIS A 308 5.16 7.41 9.93
C HIS A 308 6.27 6.64 10.67
N ALA A 309 6.47 5.35 10.41
CA ALA A 309 7.58 4.59 11.00
C ALA A 309 8.95 5.16 10.57
N LYS A 310 9.92 5.08 11.47
CA LYS A 310 11.29 5.58 11.22
C LYS A 310 12.32 4.58 11.72
N THR A 311 13.44 4.46 10.99
CA THR A 311 14.60 3.67 11.43
C THR A 311 15.85 4.54 11.54
N ALA A 312 16.69 4.24 12.50
CA ALA A 312 18.02 4.81 12.60
C ALA A 312 18.94 4.31 11.47
N ILE A 313 20.10 4.97 11.34
CA ILE A 313 21.18 4.55 10.43
C ILE A 313 21.65 3.13 10.80
N GLY A 314 21.86 2.28 9.78
CA GLY A 314 22.41 0.93 9.95
C GLY A 314 21.43 -0.08 10.56
N THR A 315 20.13 0.20 10.60
CA THR A 315 19.13 -0.76 11.10
C THR A 315 19.03 -1.98 10.20
N MET A 316 19.22 -3.18 10.76
CA MET A 316 19.12 -4.47 10.07
C MET A 316 17.89 -5.22 10.57
N LEU A 317 16.88 -5.31 9.74
CA LEU A 317 15.56 -5.85 10.10
C LEU A 317 15.47 -7.33 9.73
N PRO A 318 15.20 -8.23 10.70
CA PRO A 318 15.02 -9.66 10.43
C PRO A 318 13.85 -9.94 9.48
N THR A 319 13.85 -11.11 8.86
CA THR A 319 12.77 -11.61 7.99
C THR A 319 11.41 -11.59 8.70
N GLY A 320 10.41 -11.01 8.07
CA GLY A 320 9.05 -10.92 8.62
C GLY A 320 8.92 -9.93 9.79
N THR A 321 9.73 -8.89 9.80
CA THR A 321 9.60 -7.83 10.83
C THR A 321 8.37 -6.96 10.56
N VAL A 322 7.66 -6.60 11.63
CA VAL A 322 6.58 -5.61 11.60
C VAL A 322 7.00 -4.40 12.43
N VAL A 323 7.11 -3.26 11.77
CA VAL A 323 7.37 -1.96 12.41
C VAL A 323 6.08 -1.18 12.37
N SER A 324 5.41 -1.07 13.51
CA SER A 324 4.07 -0.46 13.57
C SER A 324 4.09 1.06 13.37
N ALA A 325 2.90 1.63 13.18
CA ALA A 325 2.73 3.05 12.88
C ALA A 325 3.39 3.96 13.91
N GLY A 326 4.02 5.03 13.44
CA GLY A 326 4.67 6.03 14.27
C GLY A 326 5.88 5.56 15.07
N ALA A 327 6.28 4.30 14.98
CA ALA A 327 7.44 3.77 15.70
C ALA A 327 8.74 4.44 15.21
N ASN A 328 9.61 4.78 16.15
CA ASN A 328 10.93 5.34 15.87
C ASN A 328 12.00 4.36 16.39
N VAL A 329 12.55 3.56 15.48
CA VAL A 329 13.42 2.41 15.78
C VAL A 329 14.87 2.85 15.87
N PHE A 330 15.44 2.78 17.07
CA PHE A 330 16.85 3.05 17.36
C PHE A 330 17.30 2.29 18.60
N GLY A 331 18.58 2.35 18.92
CA GLY A 331 19.15 1.71 20.13
C GLY A 331 19.61 0.27 19.94
N SER A 332 19.31 -0.35 18.79
CA SER A 332 19.84 -1.64 18.37
C SER A 332 20.03 -1.68 16.86
N VAL A 333 21.11 -2.31 16.40
CA VAL A 333 21.33 -2.55 14.97
C VAL A 333 20.35 -3.59 14.45
N THR A 334 20.04 -4.62 15.25
CA THR A 334 19.07 -5.67 14.91
C THR A 334 17.93 -5.63 15.93
N PRO A 335 16.85 -4.91 15.63
CA PRO A 335 15.68 -4.85 16.49
C PRO A 335 14.90 -6.18 16.49
N PRO A 336 13.96 -6.38 17.43
CA PRO A 336 13.06 -7.53 17.43
C PRO A 336 12.13 -7.51 16.20
N LYS A 337 11.47 -8.64 15.93
CA LYS A 337 10.58 -8.79 14.77
C LYS A 337 9.28 -7.99 14.86
N TYR A 338 8.86 -7.62 16.04
CA TYR A 338 7.71 -6.75 16.26
C TYR A 338 8.10 -5.51 17.03
N ILE A 339 7.81 -4.37 16.45
CA ILE A 339 7.98 -3.05 17.07
C ILE A 339 6.58 -2.45 17.23
N PRO A 340 6.10 -2.25 18.47
CA PRO A 340 4.74 -1.79 18.70
C PRO A 340 4.50 -0.35 18.23
N PRO A 341 3.22 0.06 18.09
CA PRO A 341 2.87 1.41 17.65
C PRO A 341 3.47 2.48 18.57
N PHE A 342 3.98 3.54 17.93
CA PHE A 342 4.57 4.71 18.58
C PHE A 342 5.74 4.39 19.53
N ALA A 343 6.39 3.22 19.38
CA ALA A 343 7.58 2.88 20.14
C ALA A 343 8.66 3.95 19.98
N TRP A 344 9.31 4.31 21.10
CA TRP A 344 10.50 5.14 21.12
C TRP A 344 11.70 4.27 21.49
N GLY A 345 12.45 3.83 20.47
CA GLY A 345 13.46 2.78 20.57
C GLY A 345 13.00 1.47 19.93
N CYS A 346 13.72 0.37 20.22
CA CYS A 346 13.46 -0.92 19.58
C CYS A 346 12.75 -1.95 20.49
N THR A 347 12.64 -1.69 21.79
CA THR A 347 12.14 -2.68 22.76
C THR A 347 10.66 -2.53 23.10
N GLY A 348 10.03 -1.42 22.68
CA GLY A 348 8.65 -1.11 23.06
C GLY A 348 8.44 -0.68 24.51
N GLY A 349 9.52 -0.59 25.31
CA GLY A 349 9.45 -0.16 26.71
C GLY A 349 9.11 1.31 26.89
N GLU A 350 9.47 2.14 25.92
CA GLU A 350 9.10 3.55 25.86
C GLU A 350 8.22 3.83 24.64
N ARG A 351 7.28 4.74 24.81
CA ARG A 351 6.41 5.22 23.72
C ARG A 351 6.56 6.72 23.53
N MET A 352 6.45 7.15 22.30
CA MET A 352 6.36 8.55 21.95
C MET A 352 5.09 9.16 22.57
N THR A 353 5.16 10.39 23.04
CA THR A 353 3.97 11.12 23.47
C THR A 353 3.15 11.57 22.25
N GLU A 354 1.83 11.76 22.41
CA GLU A 354 0.95 12.29 21.39
C GLU A 354 1.49 13.59 20.77
N ASP A 355 1.83 14.56 21.60
CA ASP A 355 2.40 15.82 21.16
C ASP A 355 3.76 15.66 20.46
N GLY A 356 4.57 14.71 20.92
CA GLY A 356 5.84 14.37 20.28
C GLY A 356 5.62 13.86 18.85
N PHE A 357 4.68 12.94 18.68
CA PHE A 357 4.30 12.39 17.38
C PHE A 357 3.75 13.47 16.45
N LEU A 358 2.78 14.27 16.90
CA LEU A 358 2.16 15.31 16.09
C LEU A 358 3.18 16.37 15.63
N ARG A 359 4.09 16.80 16.50
CA ARG A 359 5.18 17.72 16.12
C ARG A 359 6.11 17.12 15.05
N ILE A 360 6.42 15.82 15.14
CA ILE A 360 7.24 15.15 14.12
C ILE A 360 6.49 15.07 12.79
N ALA A 361 5.22 14.69 12.82
CA ALA A 361 4.38 14.60 11.62
C ALA A 361 4.28 15.96 10.91
N GLU A 362 4.02 17.05 11.66
CA GLU A 362 3.99 18.41 11.13
C GLU A 362 5.30 18.79 10.44
N ARG A 363 6.45 18.56 11.09
CA ARG A 363 7.77 18.86 10.52
C ARG A 363 8.04 18.09 9.23
N VAL A 364 7.65 16.82 9.20
CA VAL A 364 7.87 15.95 8.02
C VAL A 364 6.99 16.39 6.85
N MET A 365 5.72 16.70 7.11
CA MET A 365 4.76 17.15 6.09
C MET A 365 5.14 18.53 5.54
N THR A 366 5.44 19.49 6.41
CA THR A 366 5.90 20.84 6.01
C THR A 366 7.15 20.76 5.13
N ARG A 367 8.10 19.88 5.46
CA ARG A 367 9.32 19.66 4.65
C ARG A 367 9.03 19.14 3.23
N ARG A 368 7.87 18.56 3.01
CA ARG A 368 7.38 18.08 1.71
C ARG A 368 6.34 19.01 1.08
N ALA A 369 6.20 20.23 1.59
CA ALA A 369 5.20 21.21 1.17
C ALA A 369 3.75 20.70 1.26
N VAL A 370 3.49 19.76 2.17
CA VAL A 370 2.14 19.25 2.46
C VAL A 370 1.59 20.00 3.67
N ALA A 371 0.41 20.59 3.52
CA ALA A 371 -0.25 21.34 4.59
C ALA A 371 -0.60 20.41 5.77
N PHE A 372 -0.24 20.85 6.97
CA PHE A 372 -0.63 20.20 8.22
C PHE A 372 -1.85 20.93 8.80
N SER A 373 -3.03 20.67 8.19
CA SER A 373 -4.27 21.31 8.59
C SER A 373 -4.76 20.87 9.98
N PRO A 374 -5.65 21.63 10.62
CA PRO A 374 -6.30 21.23 11.88
C PRO A 374 -7.01 19.86 11.78
N GLU A 375 -7.65 19.58 10.65
CA GLU A 375 -8.37 18.33 10.38
C GLU A 375 -7.37 17.15 10.32
N ARG A 376 -6.27 17.31 9.61
CA ARG A 376 -5.20 16.30 9.53
C ARG A 376 -4.54 16.07 10.88
N ARG A 377 -4.29 17.14 11.63
CA ARG A 377 -3.77 17.04 13.00
C ARG A 377 -4.71 16.24 13.90
N GLU A 378 -6.01 16.50 13.80
CA GLU A 378 -7.02 15.77 14.57
C GLU A 378 -7.15 14.31 14.13
N ALA A 379 -7.06 14.02 12.84
CA ALA A 379 -7.05 12.66 12.31
C ALA A 379 -5.87 11.85 12.87
N LEU A 380 -4.67 12.40 12.86
CA LEU A 380 -3.47 11.76 13.43
C LEU A 380 -3.56 11.60 14.95
N ARG A 381 -4.16 12.57 15.67
CA ARG A 381 -4.42 12.46 17.10
C ARG A 381 -5.34 11.28 17.41
N ARG A 382 -6.46 11.17 16.70
CA ARG A 382 -7.40 10.05 16.87
C ARG A 382 -6.75 8.71 16.55
N THR A 383 -5.92 8.66 15.52
CA THR A 383 -5.15 7.45 15.19
C THR A 383 -4.22 7.06 16.31
N PHE A 384 -3.47 8.02 16.89
CA PHE A 384 -2.61 7.79 18.04
C PHE A 384 -3.40 7.22 19.23
N GLN A 385 -4.46 7.91 19.65
CA GLN A 385 -5.29 7.53 20.80
C GLN A 385 -5.92 6.15 20.63
N ARG A 386 -6.51 5.88 19.47
CA ARG A 386 -7.13 4.59 19.16
C ARG A 386 -6.14 3.44 19.15
N THR A 387 -4.95 3.66 18.57
CA THR A 387 -3.94 2.62 18.45
C THR A 387 -3.27 2.28 19.78
N ILE A 388 -3.18 3.24 20.70
CA ILE A 388 -2.66 2.99 22.05
C ILE A 388 -3.71 2.32 22.96
N ALA A 389 -5.00 2.53 22.69
CA ALA A 389 -6.09 1.95 23.47
C ALA A 389 -6.37 0.47 23.12
N ARG A 390 -5.79 -0.04 22.04
CA ARG A 390 -5.81 -1.45 21.66
C ARG A 390 -4.74 -2.24 22.37
#